data_1da0ca49ca5559d1e867c71fe51441d1
#
_entry.id   1da0ca49ca5559d1e867c71fe51441d1
#
_cell.length_a   1.000
_cell.length_b   1.000
_cell.length_c   1.000
_cell.angle_alpha   90.00
_cell.angle_beta   90.00
_cell.angle_gamma   90.00
#
_symmetry.space_group_name_H-M   'P 1'
#
loop_
_entity.id
_entity.type
_entity.pdbx_description
1 polymer ?
#
loop_
_entity_poly.entity_id
_entity_poly.type
_entity_poly.pdbx_seq_one_letter_code
_entity_poly.pdbx_strand_id
1 'polypeptide(L)'
;MMANPVPPDAQAQVASLVFALILVDPVGRIVQANPAAEDLLGQSAARLVDRQFLSLIDIVDERVLDRFAEKDAAMTARGLPIRTVAGPKHVNLTMSPVGSHPGWRVVTLSDAGQADLDRAFENDLPAAPSVLAHEIKNPLAAIRGAGQLLYRRLPQADRSFARIIGEEVDRITRLVDRMQELGRSGSEPMEPVNLHATVRAALTLVRSADDEGVSYVEEFDPSLPPVWASPDALRQVLFNLLSNARDACRTVEGGGQVTVQTRFVSGHVMNLLRPGRSVRLPIELVIADNGPGIDPAIRDRVFEPFVTSKKGGQGLGLALVRKLVSDMDGRIAHERDDSAGCTRFRINLAMASEKKA
;
A
#
# COMPACT_ATOMS: atom_id res chain seq x y z
N MET A 1 5.65 -40.26 -22.25
CA MET A 1 5.57 -40.05 -20.79
C MET A 1 6.65 -39.02 -20.45
N MET A 2 6.30 -37.75 -20.37
CA MET A 2 7.26 -36.71 -19.93
C MET A 2 7.38 -36.81 -18.42
N ALA A 3 8.60 -37.01 -17.92
CA ALA A 3 8.89 -37.03 -16.49
C ALA A 3 8.48 -35.67 -15.89
N ASN A 4 7.68 -35.67 -14.82
CA ASN A 4 7.41 -34.45 -14.06
C ASN A 4 8.73 -33.82 -13.63
N PRO A 5 8.97 -32.53 -13.89
CA PRO A 5 10.20 -31.87 -13.45
C PRO A 5 10.27 -31.92 -11.92
N VAL A 6 11.40 -32.42 -11.40
CA VAL A 6 11.65 -32.43 -9.96
C VAL A 6 11.85 -30.99 -9.51
N PRO A 7 11.08 -30.49 -8.50
CA PRO A 7 11.25 -29.12 -8.01
C PRO A 7 12.66 -28.95 -7.40
N PRO A 8 13.28 -27.76 -7.55
CA PRO A 8 14.57 -27.48 -6.93
C PRO A 8 14.46 -27.60 -5.40
N ASP A 9 15.55 -28.02 -4.77
CA ASP A 9 15.60 -28.11 -3.31
C ASP A 9 15.52 -26.73 -2.64
N ALA A 10 15.27 -26.71 -1.32
CA ALA A 10 15.12 -25.46 -0.59
C ALA A 10 16.36 -24.56 -0.64
N GLN A 11 17.56 -25.14 -0.75
CA GLN A 11 18.80 -24.39 -0.85
C GLN A 11 18.93 -23.70 -2.21
N ALA A 12 18.58 -24.36 -3.30
CA ALA A 12 18.55 -23.78 -4.63
C ALA A 12 17.48 -22.67 -4.74
N GLN A 13 16.31 -22.86 -4.10
CA GLN A 13 15.27 -21.85 -4.04
C GLN A 13 15.75 -20.59 -3.31
N VAL A 14 16.37 -20.73 -2.13
CA VAL A 14 16.93 -19.61 -1.37
C VAL A 14 18.07 -18.91 -2.13
N ALA A 15 18.92 -19.68 -2.82
CA ALA A 15 20.02 -19.13 -3.62
C ALA A 15 19.53 -18.30 -4.83
N SER A 16 18.32 -18.58 -5.34
CA SER A 16 17.74 -17.85 -6.48
C SER A 16 17.01 -16.56 -6.11
N LEU A 17 16.87 -16.23 -4.82
CA LEU A 17 16.20 -15.02 -4.37
C LEU A 17 17.03 -13.78 -4.74
N VAL A 18 16.35 -12.78 -5.31
CA VAL A 18 16.96 -11.51 -5.75
C VAL A 18 17.32 -10.58 -4.58
N PHE A 19 16.69 -10.76 -3.42
CA PHE A 19 16.98 -10.00 -2.20
C PHE A 19 17.89 -10.80 -1.25
N ALA A 20 18.68 -10.08 -0.46
CA ALA A 20 19.56 -10.69 0.53
C ALA A 20 18.76 -11.41 1.60
N LEU A 21 19.06 -12.69 1.83
CA LEU A 21 18.49 -13.49 2.91
C LEU A 21 19.61 -14.02 3.78
N ILE A 22 19.51 -13.79 5.08
CA ILE A 22 20.50 -14.14 6.09
C ILE A 22 19.80 -14.86 7.23
N LEU A 23 20.29 -16.05 7.59
CA LEU A 23 19.83 -16.77 8.78
C LEU A 23 20.77 -16.44 9.94
N VAL A 24 20.17 -16.00 11.06
CA VAL A 24 20.89 -15.56 12.27
C VAL A 24 20.50 -16.45 13.43
N ASP A 25 21.48 -16.92 14.19
CA ASP A 25 21.30 -17.76 15.38
C ASP A 25 20.82 -16.94 16.61
N PRO A 26 20.46 -17.60 17.73
CA PRO A 26 20.01 -16.91 18.95
C PRO A 26 21.04 -15.98 19.60
N VAL A 27 22.33 -16.11 19.23
CA VAL A 27 23.43 -15.27 19.74
C VAL A 27 23.73 -14.10 18.79
N GLY A 28 23.03 -14.02 17.64
CA GLY A 28 23.19 -12.96 16.66
C GLY A 28 24.26 -13.23 15.60
N ARG A 29 24.74 -14.49 15.46
CA ARG A 29 25.72 -14.87 14.44
C ARG A 29 25.05 -15.32 13.17
N ILE A 30 25.65 -15.00 12.03
CA ILE A 30 25.21 -15.45 10.71
C ILE A 30 25.55 -16.92 10.54
N VAL A 31 24.55 -17.73 10.24
CA VAL A 31 24.72 -19.16 9.94
C VAL A 31 24.64 -19.45 8.45
N GLN A 32 23.81 -18.67 7.73
CA GLN A 32 23.66 -18.82 6.29
C GLN A 32 23.37 -17.46 5.64
N ALA A 33 23.92 -17.25 4.44
CA ALA A 33 23.64 -16.12 3.59
C ALA A 33 23.50 -16.57 2.14
N ASN A 34 22.56 -15.99 1.40
CA ASN A 34 22.39 -16.28 -0.03
C ASN A 34 23.30 -15.38 -0.89
N PRO A 35 23.45 -15.65 -2.19
CA PRO A 35 24.29 -14.85 -3.10
C PRO A 35 23.94 -13.37 -3.13
N ALA A 36 22.66 -13.02 -3.06
CA ALA A 36 22.22 -11.62 -3.01
C ALA A 36 22.71 -10.91 -1.73
N ALA A 37 22.87 -11.62 -0.60
CA ALA A 37 23.47 -11.07 0.61
C ALA A 37 24.97 -10.83 0.45
N GLU A 38 25.68 -11.68 -0.29
CA GLU A 38 27.11 -11.48 -0.62
C GLU A 38 27.32 -10.20 -1.43
N ASP A 39 26.49 -9.99 -2.45
CA ASP A 39 26.52 -8.81 -3.32
C ASP A 39 26.16 -7.53 -2.55
N LEU A 40 25.15 -7.59 -1.71
CA LEU A 40 24.69 -6.43 -0.94
C LEU A 40 25.73 -6.00 0.11
N LEU A 41 26.30 -6.97 0.83
CA LEU A 41 27.26 -6.72 1.90
C LEU A 41 28.70 -6.60 1.42
N GLY A 42 28.98 -6.98 0.14
CA GLY A 42 30.30 -6.91 -0.47
C GLY A 42 31.29 -7.94 0.10
N GLN A 43 30.80 -9.05 0.64
CA GLN A 43 31.61 -10.12 1.22
C GLN A 43 31.03 -11.49 0.86
N SER A 44 31.90 -12.48 0.62
CA SER A 44 31.47 -13.86 0.35
C SER A 44 30.83 -14.52 1.58
N ALA A 45 29.91 -15.47 1.38
CA ALA A 45 29.26 -16.22 2.45
C ALA A 45 30.25 -16.83 3.43
N ALA A 46 31.38 -17.33 2.93
CA ALA A 46 32.46 -17.88 3.78
C ALA A 46 33.09 -16.86 4.75
N ARG A 47 32.99 -15.55 4.45
CA ARG A 47 33.44 -14.47 5.34
C ARG A 47 32.33 -13.91 6.23
N LEU A 48 31.07 -14.14 5.84
CA LEU A 48 29.89 -13.69 6.58
C LEU A 48 29.51 -14.66 7.70
N VAL A 49 29.64 -15.98 7.44
CA VAL A 49 29.28 -17.03 8.41
C VAL A 49 30.13 -16.91 9.68
N ASP A 50 29.54 -17.22 10.83
CA ASP A 50 30.08 -17.11 12.19
C ASP A 50 30.37 -15.68 12.68
N ARG A 51 30.11 -14.65 11.87
CA ARG A 51 30.23 -13.25 12.32
C ARG A 51 28.95 -12.73 12.93
N GLN A 52 29.09 -11.80 13.87
CA GLN A 52 27.95 -11.07 14.44
C GLN A 52 27.31 -10.22 13.36
N PHE A 53 26.02 -10.40 13.11
CA PHE A 53 25.29 -9.68 12.07
C PHE A 53 25.39 -8.17 12.23
N LEU A 54 25.19 -7.65 13.45
CA LEU A 54 25.27 -6.22 13.75
C LEU A 54 26.68 -5.62 13.61
N SER A 55 27.74 -6.44 13.62
CA SER A 55 29.10 -5.94 13.40
C SER A 55 29.45 -5.77 11.92
N LEU A 56 28.65 -6.33 11.01
CA LEU A 56 28.86 -6.25 9.57
C LEU A 56 28.11 -5.08 8.92
N ILE A 57 27.08 -4.62 9.60
CA ILE A 57 26.25 -3.48 9.20
C ILE A 57 26.27 -2.47 10.36
N ASP A 58 26.87 -1.32 10.13
CA ASP A 58 26.86 -0.24 11.10
C ASP A 58 25.48 0.43 11.08
N ILE A 59 24.61 0.02 12.02
CA ILE A 59 23.27 0.56 12.19
C ILE A 59 23.30 1.65 13.26
N VAL A 60 22.98 2.87 12.88
CA VAL A 60 22.98 4.04 13.79
C VAL A 60 21.66 4.14 14.58
N ASP A 61 20.59 3.47 14.16
CA ASP A 61 19.28 3.55 14.82
C ASP A 61 19.21 2.61 16.05
N GLU A 62 19.32 3.20 17.26
CA GLU A 62 19.28 2.46 18.53
C GLU A 62 18.05 1.57 18.68
N ARG A 63 16.92 1.93 18.11
CA ARG A 63 15.66 1.17 18.19
C ARG A 63 15.71 -0.11 17.36
N VAL A 64 16.44 -0.11 16.26
CA VAL A 64 16.71 -1.33 15.48
C VAL A 64 17.58 -2.26 16.32
N LEU A 65 18.57 -1.71 17.02
CA LEU A 65 19.44 -2.46 17.92
C LEU A 65 18.66 -3.05 19.10
N ASP A 66 17.79 -2.28 19.75
CA ASP A 66 16.93 -2.74 20.84
C ASP A 66 16.01 -3.89 20.40
N ARG A 67 15.39 -3.75 19.21
CA ARG A 67 14.56 -4.82 18.63
C ARG A 67 15.37 -6.07 18.26
N PHE A 68 16.61 -5.90 17.85
CA PHE A 68 17.51 -7.02 17.63
C PHE A 68 17.85 -7.77 18.93
N ALA A 69 17.86 -7.09 20.07
CA ALA A 69 18.10 -7.68 21.38
C ALA A 69 16.88 -8.49 21.91
N GLU A 70 15.66 -8.18 21.46
CA GLU A 70 14.45 -8.91 21.87
C GLU A 70 14.40 -10.29 21.17
N LYS A 71 14.27 -11.36 21.95
CA LYS A 71 14.04 -12.73 21.42
C LYS A 71 12.67 -12.77 20.76
N ASP A 72 12.62 -13.35 19.57
CA ASP A 72 11.39 -13.58 18.80
C ASP A 72 10.64 -12.30 18.32
N ALA A 73 11.30 -11.14 18.30
CA ALA A 73 10.73 -9.94 17.72
C ALA A 73 10.73 -10.00 16.19
N ALA A 74 9.58 -9.69 15.58
CA ALA A 74 9.49 -9.38 14.16
C ALA A 74 9.64 -7.87 13.97
N MET A 75 10.33 -7.45 12.89
CA MET A 75 10.60 -6.05 12.62
C MET A 75 10.69 -5.81 11.10
N THR A 76 10.22 -4.66 10.66
CA THR A 76 10.49 -4.15 9.31
C THR A 76 10.95 -2.69 9.41
N ALA A 77 12.16 -2.40 8.92
CA ALA A 77 12.73 -1.06 8.80
C ALA A 77 12.91 -0.73 7.32
N ARG A 78 12.45 0.43 6.88
CA ARG A 78 12.60 0.88 5.49
C ARG A 78 13.55 2.05 5.39
N GLY A 79 14.35 2.05 4.30
CA GLY A 79 15.33 3.10 4.03
C GLY A 79 16.34 3.28 5.16
N LEU A 80 16.66 2.20 5.88
CA LEU A 80 17.64 2.20 6.97
C LEU A 80 19.03 2.51 6.40
N PRO A 81 19.68 3.59 6.84
CA PRO A 81 21.06 3.85 6.47
C PRO A 81 21.95 2.82 7.16
N ILE A 82 22.68 2.05 6.38
CA ILE A 82 23.68 1.11 6.86
C ILE A 82 25.03 1.43 6.23
N ARG A 83 26.09 1.09 6.90
CA ARG A 83 27.44 1.13 6.33
C ARG A 83 27.97 -0.29 6.22
N THR A 84 28.26 -0.70 4.98
CA THR A 84 28.86 -1.99 4.66
C THR A 84 30.31 -1.81 4.19
N VAL A 85 31.04 -2.90 4.01
CA VAL A 85 32.39 -2.86 3.40
C VAL A 85 32.33 -2.31 1.96
N ALA A 86 31.21 -2.49 1.27
CA ALA A 86 30.98 -1.94 -0.07
C ALA A 86 30.62 -0.44 -0.06
N GLY A 87 30.50 0.19 1.11
CA GLY A 87 30.16 1.59 1.29
C GLY A 87 28.82 1.83 1.98
N PRO A 88 28.41 3.11 2.13
CA PRO A 88 27.10 3.45 2.70
C PRO A 88 25.99 3.04 1.73
N LYS A 89 24.94 2.41 2.27
CA LYS A 89 23.74 2.01 1.53
C LYS A 89 22.49 2.30 2.34
N HIS A 90 21.38 2.47 1.65
CA HIS A 90 20.06 2.51 2.28
C HIS A 90 19.35 1.18 1.96
N VAL A 91 18.86 0.49 2.99
CA VAL A 91 18.24 -0.82 2.81
C VAL A 91 16.88 -0.90 3.50
N ASN A 92 16.02 -1.71 2.94
CA ASN A 92 14.85 -2.18 3.65
C ASN A 92 15.22 -3.47 4.36
N LEU A 93 15.09 -3.48 5.69
CA LEU A 93 15.40 -4.62 6.53
C LEU A 93 14.10 -5.22 7.07
N THR A 94 13.92 -6.52 6.91
CA THR A 94 12.88 -7.28 7.61
C THR A 94 13.52 -8.39 8.42
N MET A 95 13.13 -8.50 9.68
CA MET A 95 13.53 -9.57 10.59
C MET A 95 12.32 -10.37 11.02
N SER A 96 12.36 -11.67 10.85
CA SER A 96 11.28 -12.59 11.20
C SER A 96 11.81 -13.73 12.06
N PRO A 97 11.18 -14.05 13.20
CA PRO A 97 11.55 -15.21 14.00
C PRO A 97 11.20 -16.51 13.25
N VAL A 98 11.99 -17.54 13.46
CA VAL A 98 11.70 -18.89 12.93
C VAL A 98 10.85 -19.63 13.95
N GLY A 99 9.54 -19.73 13.69
CA GLY A 99 8.55 -20.23 14.66
C GLY A 99 8.83 -21.62 15.23
N SER A 100 9.54 -22.49 14.53
CA SER A 100 9.96 -23.83 15.00
C SER A 100 11.26 -23.84 15.81
N HIS A 101 12.01 -22.73 15.84
CA HIS A 101 13.33 -22.63 16.47
C HIS A 101 13.45 -21.32 17.24
N PRO A 102 13.12 -21.30 18.54
CA PRO A 102 13.15 -20.08 19.35
C PRO A 102 14.51 -19.37 19.33
N GLY A 103 14.47 -18.06 19.11
CA GLY A 103 15.65 -17.21 19.01
C GLY A 103 16.34 -17.18 17.64
N TRP A 104 16.02 -18.09 16.72
CA TRP A 104 16.48 -18.05 15.34
C TRP A 104 15.72 -17.01 14.52
N ARG A 105 16.41 -16.33 13.62
CA ARG A 105 15.81 -15.24 12.83
C ARG A 105 16.22 -15.31 11.38
N VAL A 106 15.28 -15.04 10.49
CA VAL A 106 15.55 -14.74 9.09
C VAL A 106 15.58 -13.23 8.95
N VAL A 107 16.69 -12.71 8.47
CA VAL A 107 16.84 -11.29 8.14
C VAL A 107 16.88 -11.18 6.62
N THR A 108 16.00 -10.35 6.06
CA THR A 108 16.05 -10.01 4.64
C THR A 108 16.44 -8.55 4.49
N LEU A 109 17.32 -8.29 3.52
CA LEU A 109 17.75 -6.96 3.13
C LEU A 109 17.50 -6.78 1.63
N SER A 110 16.91 -5.65 1.27
CA SER A 110 16.83 -5.23 -0.13
C SER A 110 17.38 -3.82 -0.25
N ASP A 111 18.02 -3.51 -1.38
CA ASP A 111 18.52 -2.16 -1.64
C ASP A 111 17.32 -1.19 -1.69
N ALA A 112 17.36 -0.14 -0.86
CA ALA A 112 16.34 0.90 -0.86
C ALA A 112 16.38 1.75 -2.13
N GLY A 113 17.48 1.68 -2.90
CA GLY A 113 17.59 2.31 -4.21
C GLY A 113 16.63 1.72 -5.27
N GLN A 114 16.17 0.47 -5.10
CA GLN A 114 15.03 -0.07 -5.87
C GLN A 114 13.67 0.33 -5.25
N ALA A 115 13.64 0.73 -3.97
CA ALA A 115 12.48 1.33 -3.30
C ALA A 115 12.44 2.86 -3.42
N ASP A 116 13.44 3.49 -4.05
CA ASP A 116 13.40 4.91 -4.43
C ASP A 116 12.36 5.17 -5.52
N LEU A 117 11.88 4.17 -6.22
CA LEU A 117 10.62 4.30 -6.98
C LEU A 117 9.43 4.57 -6.04
N ASP A 118 9.39 3.99 -4.83
CA ASP A 118 8.37 4.32 -3.83
C ASP A 118 8.62 5.68 -3.15
N ARG A 119 9.90 6.11 -3.01
CA ARG A 119 10.27 7.43 -2.48
C ARG A 119 10.30 8.53 -3.54
N ALA A 120 10.63 8.23 -4.78
CA ALA A 120 10.50 9.18 -5.89
C ALA A 120 9.05 9.63 -6.04
N PHE A 121 8.08 8.75 -5.73
CA PHE A 121 6.67 9.14 -5.69
C PHE A 121 6.25 9.84 -4.37
N GLU A 122 6.99 9.72 -3.27
CA GLU A 122 6.73 10.49 -2.03
C GLU A 122 7.40 11.87 -2.06
N ASN A 123 8.54 12.05 -2.76
CA ASN A 123 9.32 13.29 -2.73
C ASN A 123 9.43 14.04 -4.07
N ASP A 124 9.12 13.40 -5.21
CA ASP A 124 9.30 14.01 -6.55
C ASP A 124 7.98 14.36 -7.28
N LEU A 125 6.85 14.37 -6.58
CA LEU A 125 5.81 15.29 -7.02
C LEU A 125 6.25 16.70 -6.56
N PRO A 126 6.79 17.53 -7.46
CA PRO A 126 7.28 18.85 -7.06
C PRO A 126 6.13 19.62 -6.41
N ALA A 127 6.43 20.53 -5.50
CA ALA A 127 5.48 21.50 -4.94
C ALA A 127 4.77 22.36 -6.03
N ALA A 128 5.12 22.15 -7.28
CA ALA A 128 4.49 22.67 -8.49
C ALA A 128 3.05 22.20 -8.79
N PRO A 129 2.50 21.04 -8.34
CA PRO A 129 1.15 20.63 -8.73
C PRO A 129 0.06 21.59 -8.28
N SER A 130 0.22 22.29 -7.18
CA SER A 130 -0.84 23.21 -6.69
C SER A 130 -0.95 24.48 -7.53
N VAL A 131 0.16 25.07 -7.93
CA VAL A 131 0.20 26.27 -8.78
C VAL A 131 -0.21 25.90 -10.21
N LEU A 132 0.37 24.85 -10.77
CA LEU A 132 0.03 24.33 -12.10
C LEU A 132 -1.45 23.93 -12.20
N ALA A 133 -2.00 23.33 -11.16
CA ALA A 133 -3.39 22.94 -11.17
C ALA A 133 -4.34 24.15 -11.18
N HIS A 134 -4.01 25.23 -10.47
CA HIS A 134 -4.77 26.49 -10.57
C HIS A 134 -4.66 27.10 -11.97
N GLU A 135 -3.46 27.09 -12.55
CA GLU A 135 -3.23 27.61 -13.90
C GLU A 135 -3.92 26.76 -14.99
N ILE A 136 -4.08 25.44 -14.79
CA ILE A 136 -4.83 24.55 -15.70
C ILE A 136 -6.35 24.74 -15.50
N LYS A 137 -6.83 24.88 -14.26
CA LYS A 137 -8.26 25.07 -13.98
C LYS A 137 -8.82 26.35 -14.59
N ASN A 138 -8.03 27.43 -14.65
CA ASN A 138 -8.45 28.68 -15.23
C ASN A 138 -8.84 28.58 -16.72
N PRO A 139 -8.00 28.06 -17.65
CA PRO A 139 -8.41 27.87 -19.03
C PRO A 139 -9.54 26.85 -19.16
N LEU A 140 -9.59 25.79 -18.34
CA LEU A 140 -10.69 24.84 -18.34
C LEU A 140 -12.02 25.50 -18.00
N ALA A 141 -12.05 26.40 -17.00
CA ALA A 141 -13.24 27.16 -16.67
C ALA A 141 -13.71 28.07 -17.83
N ALA A 142 -12.76 28.69 -18.57
CA ALA A 142 -13.08 29.47 -19.74
C ALA A 142 -13.67 28.60 -20.88
N ILE A 143 -13.07 27.42 -21.15
CA ILE A 143 -13.57 26.47 -22.16
C ILE A 143 -14.97 25.97 -21.77
N ARG A 144 -15.20 25.65 -20.47
CA ARG A 144 -16.52 25.26 -19.96
C ARG A 144 -17.56 26.35 -20.17
N GLY A 145 -17.22 27.61 -19.86
CA GLY A 145 -18.09 28.78 -20.09
C GLY A 145 -18.43 28.95 -21.55
N ALA A 146 -17.45 28.87 -22.46
CA ALA A 146 -17.65 28.90 -23.88
C ALA A 146 -18.56 27.76 -24.39
N GLY A 147 -18.32 26.52 -23.90
CA GLY A 147 -19.15 25.36 -24.20
C GLY A 147 -20.61 25.54 -23.78
N GLN A 148 -20.87 26.09 -22.59
CA GLN A 148 -22.21 26.40 -22.11
C GLN A 148 -22.91 27.48 -22.97
N LEU A 149 -22.19 28.52 -23.41
CA LEU A 149 -22.72 29.55 -24.32
C LEU A 149 -23.04 28.97 -25.69
N LEU A 150 -22.18 28.11 -26.23
CA LEU A 150 -22.44 27.40 -27.49
C LEU A 150 -23.66 26.50 -27.37
N TYR A 151 -23.80 25.71 -26.28
CA TYR A 151 -24.95 24.83 -26.05
C TYR A 151 -26.29 25.60 -26.10
N ARG A 152 -26.33 26.84 -25.60
CA ARG A 152 -27.51 27.69 -25.61
C ARG A 152 -27.84 28.28 -27.00
N ARG A 153 -26.83 28.45 -27.87
CA ARG A 153 -26.95 29.10 -29.18
C ARG A 153 -27.07 28.13 -30.35
N LEU A 154 -26.57 26.90 -30.19
CA LEU A 154 -26.59 25.90 -31.25
C LEU A 154 -27.99 25.32 -31.47
N PRO A 155 -28.31 24.98 -32.73
CA PRO A 155 -29.46 24.13 -33.05
C PRO A 155 -29.44 22.82 -32.25
N GLN A 156 -30.59 22.22 -32.01
CA GLN A 156 -30.72 21.01 -31.21
C GLN A 156 -29.87 19.82 -31.72
N ALA A 157 -29.70 19.72 -33.03
CA ALA A 157 -28.85 18.69 -33.65
C ALA A 157 -27.36 18.81 -33.26
N ASP A 158 -26.86 20.03 -33.02
CA ASP A 158 -25.44 20.28 -32.78
C ASP A 158 -25.10 20.40 -31.31
N ARG A 159 -26.10 20.42 -30.41
CA ARG A 159 -25.89 20.55 -28.95
C ARG A 159 -25.09 19.40 -28.35
N SER A 160 -25.09 18.23 -28.99
CA SER A 160 -24.30 17.07 -28.56
C SER A 160 -22.81 17.38 -28.52
N PHE A 161 -22.28 18.18 -29.45
CA PHE A 161 -20.86 18.57 -29.47
C PHE A 161 -20.50 19.46 -28.27
N ALA A 162 -21.34 20.45 -27.97
CA ALA A 162 -21.12 21.33 -26.81
C ALA A 162 -21.22 20.58 -25.48
N ARG A 163 -22.09 19.54 -25.40
CA ARG A 163 -22.17 18.66 -24.24
C ARG A 163 -20.90 17.81 -24.07
N ILE A 164 -20.38 17.20 -25.13
CA ILE A 164 -19.14 16.43 -25.10
C ILE A 164 -17.97 17.31 -24.63
N ILE A 165 -17.86 18.56 -25.11
CA ILE A 165 -16.84 19.51 -24.64
C ILE A 165 -16.98 19.74 -23.13
N GLY A 166 -18.21 19.96 -22.64
CA GLY A 166 -18.45 20.17 -21.20
C GLY A 166 -18.06 18.94 -20.35
N GLU A 167 -18.46 17.75 -20.79
CA GLU A 167 -18.16 16.47 -20.12
C GLU A 167 -16.65 16.22 -20.07
N GLU A 168 -15.91 16.52 -21.14
CA GLU A 168 -14.46 16.31 -21.17
C GLU A 168 -13.71 17.35 -20.32
N VAL A 169 -14.16 18.61 -20.30
CA VAL A 169 -13.64 19.64 -19.39
C VAL A 169 -13.84 19.22 -17.93
N ASP A 170 -15.02 18.73 -17.57
CA ASP A 170 -15.31 18.24 -16.22
C ASP A 170 -14.45 17.01 -15.87
N ARG A 171 -14.17 16.16 -16.85
CA ARG A 171 -13.28 15.01 -16.68
C ARG A 171 -11.84 15.45 -16.40
N ILE A 172 -11.32 16.39 -17.16
CA ILE A 172 -9.95 16.92 -16.99
C ILE A 172 -9.85 17.65 -15.64
N THR A 173 -10.85 18.44 -15.26
CA THR A 173 -10.88 19.12 -13.96
C THR A 173 -10.78 18.14 -12.81
N ARG A 174 -11.58 17.06 -12.82
CA ARG A 174 -11.50 16.00 -11.81
C ARG A 174 -10.14 15.30 -11.77
N LEU A 175 -9.47 15.17 -12.92
CA LEU A 175 -8.14 14.59 -13.00
C LEU A 175 -7.09 15.50 -12.35
N VAL A 176 -7.16 16.80 -12.61
CA VAL A 176 -6.31 17.82 -11.99
C VAL A 176 -6.53 17.89 -10.48
N ASP A 177 -7.80 17.82 -10.01
CA ASP A 177 -8.12 17.79 -8.58
C ASP A 177 -7.46 16.61 -7.87
N ARG A 178 -7.56 15.40 -8.44
CA ARG A 178 -6.93 14.18 -7.88
C ARG A 178 -5.41 14.24 -7.90
N MET A 179 -4.82 14.84 -8.94
CA MET A 179 -3.37 15.09 -8.96
C MET A 179 -2.94 16.06 -7.86
N GLN A 180 -3.73 17.10 -7.58
CA GLN A 180 -3.47 18.01 -6.47
C GLN A 180 -3.53 17.27 -5.12
N GLU A 181 -4.52 16.40 -4.92
CA GLU A 181 -4.64 15.60 -3.69
C GLU A 181 -3.41 14.69 -3.50
N LEU A 182 -2.90 14.08 -4.58
CA LEU A 182 -1.67 13.30 -4.53
C LEU A 182 -0.43 14.13 -4.19
N GLY A 183 -0.36 15.38 -4.69
CA GLY A 183 0.77 16.28 -4.47
C GLY A 183 0.69 17.12 -3.18
N ARG A 184 -0.40 17.05 -2.41
CA ARG A 184 -0.51 17.80 -1.15
C ARG A 184 0.43 17.24 -0.11
N SER A 185 1.39 18.06 0.31
CA SER A 185 2.25 17.77 1.45
C SER A 185 1.55 18.29 2.72
N GLY A 186 1.28 17.39 3.65
CA GLY A 186 0.67 17.69 4.94
C GLY A 186 -0.42 16.69 5.30
N SER A 187 -0.27 16.04 6.46
CA SER A 187 -1.31 15.18 6.99
C SER A 187 -2.45 16.03 7.54
N GLU A 188 -3.67 15.66 7.19
CA GLU A 188 -4.87 16.19 7.85
C GLU A 188 -4.85 15.85 9.35
N PRO A 189 -5.59 16.62 10.19
CA PRO A 189 -5.64 16.33 11.61
C PRO A 189 -6.04 14.89 11.89
N MET A 190 -5.24 14.23 12.73
CA MET A 190 -5.47 12.86 13.15
C MET A 190 -6.21 12.84 14.48
N GLU A 191 -7.23 12.01 14.60
CA GLU A 191 -8.05 11.86 15.81
C GLU A 191 -8.50 10.41 16.00
N PRO A 192 -9.03 10.04 17.19
CA PRO A 192 -9.66 8.74 17.40
C PRO A 192 -10.93 8.61 16.56
N VAL A 193 -10.94 7.64 15.63
CA VAL A 193 -12.07 7.40 14.70
C VAL A 193 -12.67 6.02 14.93
N ASN A 194 -14.00 5.94 15.00
CA ASN A 194 -14.69 4.66 14.99
C ASN A 194 -14.71 4.08 13.58
N LEU A 195 -13.90 3.02 13.36
CA LEU A 195 -13.72 2.40 12.06
C LEU A 195 -15.05 1.84 11.51
N HIS A 196 -15.84 1.15 12.35
CA HIS A 196 -17.10 0.54 11.90
C HIS A 196 -18.13 1.59 11.45
N ALA A 197 -18.24 2.68 12.18
CA ALA A 197 -19.14 3.78 11.81
C ALA A 197 -18.73 4.39 10.45
N THR A 198 -17.41 4.58 10.24
CA THR A 198 -16.89 5.14 8.99
C THR A 198 -17.08 4.18 7.81
N VAL A 199 -16.87 2.86 8.02
CA VAL A 199 -17.14 1.83 7.00
C VAL A 199 -18.61 1.82 6.62
N ARG A 200 -19.54 1.83 7.59
CA ARG A 200 -20.98 1.82 7.31
C ARG A 200 -21.43 3.08 6.57
N ALA A 201 -20.88 4.24 6.91
CA ALA A 201 -21.15 5.49 6.18
C ALA A 201 -20.68 5.39 4.71
N ALA A 202 -19.48 4.86 4.48
CA ALA A 202 -18.96 4.65 3.14
C ALA A 202 -19.79 3.62 2.35
N LEU A 203 -20.18 2.50 2.98
CA LEU A 203 -21.07 1.49 2.37
C LEU A 203 -22.42 2.11 1.97
N THR A 204 -23.00 2.94 2.82
CA THR A 204 -24.27 3.63 2.49
C THR A 204 -24.14 4.49 1.24
N LEU A 205 -23.05 5.25 1.11
CA LEU A 205 -22.77 6.06 -0.08
C LEU A 205 -22.58 5.21 -1.33
N VAL A 206 -21.84 4.10 -1.23
CA VAL A 206 -21.59 3.21 -2.37
C VAL A 206 -22.86 2.49 -2.81
N ARG A 207 -23.70 2.07 -1.86
CA ARG A 207 -25.02 1.44 -2.12
C ARG A 207 -26.00 2.41 -2.79
N SER A 208 -25.99 3.69 -2.43
CA SER A 208 -26.91 4.68 -3.03
C SER A 208 -26.61 5.01 -4.49
N ALA A 209 -25.44 4.65 -4.99
CA ALA A 209 -24.98 4.94 -6.36
C ALA A 209 -25.30 3.84 -7.36
N ASP A 210 -26.45 3.15 -7.24
CA ASP A 210 -26.92 2.09 -8.12
C ASP A 210 -26.28 0.71 -7.86
N ASP A 211 -27.09 -0.19 -7.26
CA ASP A 211 -26.61 -1.36 -6.51
C ASP A 211 -27.20 -2.69 -7.00
N GLU A 212 -27.86 -2.71 -8.15
CA GLU A 212 -28.47 -3.94 -8.66
C GLU A 212 -27.39 -5.01 -8.91
N GLY A 213 -27.42 -6.10 -8.10
CA GLY A 213 -26.61 -7.28 -8.30
C GLY A 213 -25.34 -7.41 -7.46
N VAL A 214 -25.05 -6.48 -6.53
CA VAL A 214 -23.91 -6.61 -5.63
C VAL A 214 -24.37 -6.76 -4.18
N SER A 215 -23.95 -7.84 -3.51
CA SER A 215 -24.20 -8.06 -2.08
C SER A 215 -23.03 -7.55 -1.23
N TYR A 216 -23.33 -7.05 -0.03
CA TYR A 216 -22.32 -6.54 0.91
C TYR A 216 -22.43 -7.28 2.23
N VAL A 217 -21.32 -7.90 2.66
CA VAL A 217 -21.20 -8.65 3.91
C VAL A 217 -20.30 -7.89 4.87
N GLU A 218 -20.76 -7.69 6.10
CA GLU A 218 -20.01 -7.04 7.18
C GLU A 218 -19.60 -8.10 8.20
N GLU A 219 -18.29 -8.29 8.40
CA GLU A 219 -17.71 -9.20 9.38
C GLU A 219 -16.81 -8.41 10.32
N PHE A 220 -17.42 -7.79 11.31
CA PHE A 220 -16.76 -6.86 12.21
C PHE A 220 -16.44 -7.50 13.56
N ASP A 221 -15.21 -7.29 14.04
CA ASP A 221 -14.82 -7.55 15.41
C ASP A 221 -15.43 -6.46 16.32
N PRO A 222 -16.45 -6.79 17.15
CA PRO A 222 -17.15 -5.79 17.95
C PRO A 222 -16.28 -5.18 19.06
N SER A 223 -15.14 -5.78 19.38
CA SER A 223 -14.23 -5.33 20.43
C SER A 223 -13.17 -4.33 19.92
N LEU A 224 -13.23 -3.98 18.62
CA LEU A 224 -12.19 -3.15 17.99
C LEU A 224 -12.15 -1.75 18.60
N PRO A 225 -11.00 -1.29 19.11
CA PRO A 225 -10.82 0.07 19.61
C PRO A 225 -10.80 1.07 18.45
N PRO A 226 -11.01 2.38 18.74
CA PRO A 226 -10.87 3.42 17.72
C PRO A 226 -9.49 3.39 17.04
N VAL A 227 -9.45 3.71 15.76
CA VAL A 227 -8.21 3.90 14.99
C VAL A 227 -7.72 5.34 15.11
N TRP A 228 -6.41 5.54 15.05
CA TRP A 228 -5.80 6.86 14.95
C TRP A 228 -5.71 7.25 13.48
N ALA A 229 -6.62 8.10 13.01
CA ALA A 229 -6.76 8.40 11.58
C ALA A 229 -7.31 9.82 11.35
N SER A 230 -7.12 10.36 10.14
CA SER A 230 -7.92 11.48 9.65
C SER A 230 -9.29 10.96 9.20
N PRO A 231 -10.41 11.50 9.73
CA PRO A 231 -11.76 11.08 9.34
C PRO A 231 -12.02 11.23 7.84
N ASP A 232 -11.55 12.32 7.23
CA ASP A 232 -11.75 12.61 5.81
C ASP A 232 -10.91 11.70 4.93
N ALA A 233 -9.63 11.53 5.27
CA ALA A 233 -8.73 10.62 4.56
C ALA A 233 -9.24 9.17 4.62
N LEU A 234 -9.69 8.72 5.81
CA LEU A 234 -10.22 7.37 5.99
C LEU A 234 -11.50 7.16 5.17
N ARG A 235 -12.43 8.13 5.15
CA ARG A 235 -13.63 8.08 4.30
C ARG A 235 -13.27 7.98 2.82
N GLN A 236 -12.30 8.76 2.36
CA GLN A 236 -11.83 8.75 0.97
C GLN A 236 -11.20 7.39 0.59
N VAL A 237 -10.38 6.82 1.47
CA VAL A 237 -9.79 5.49 1.30
C VAL A 237 -10.88 4.44 1.14
N LEU A 238 -11.84 4.41 2.06
CA LEU A 238 -12.96 3.46 2.05
C LEU A 238 -13.81 3.60 0.80
N PHE A 239 -14.18 4.83 0.43
CA PHE A 239 -14.96 5.08 -0.77
C PHE A 239 -14.26 4.60 -2.04
N ASN A 240 -12.96 4.86 -2.19
CA ASN A 240 -12.20 4.42 -3.35
C ASN A 240 -12.13 2.88 -3.44
N LEU A 241 -11.85 2.20 -2.32
CA LEU A 241 -11.73 0.74 -2.31
C LEU A 241 -13.09 0.06 -2.51
N LEU A 242 -14.13 0.51 -1.82
CA LEU A 242 -15.48 -0.05 -1.94
C LEU A 242 -16.06 0.18 -3.34
N SER A 243 -15.83 1.36 -3.94
CA SER A 243 -16.26 1.64 -5.31
C SER A 243 -15.50 0.75 -6.31
N ASN A 244 -14.21 0.52 -6.10
CA ASN A 244 -13.43 -0.38 -6.94
C ASN A 244 -13.92 -1.83 -6.85
N ALA A 245 -14.20 -2.31 -5.63
CA ALA A 245 -14.74 -3.64 -5.37
C ALA A 245 -16.13 -3.81 -6.02
N ARG A 246 -17.04 -2.84 -5.83
CA ARG A 246 -18.35 -2.83 -6.49
C ARG A 246 -18.22 -2.92 -8.01
N ASP A 247 -17.40 -2.06 -8.61
CA ASP A 247 -17.22 -2.04 -10.07
C ASP A 247 -16.67 -3.36 -10.60
N ALA A 248 -15.80 -4.04 -9.85
CA ALA A 248 -15.31 -5.37 -10.20
C ALA A 248 -16.43 -6.42 -10.11
N CYS A 249 -17.25 -6.36 -9.06
CA CYS A 249 -18.37 -7.26 -8.83
C CYS A 249 -19.49 -7.16 -9.88
N ARG A 250 -19.71 -5.98 -10.49
CA ARG A 250 -20.73 -5.79 -11.54
C ARG A 250 -20.49 -6.64 -12.78
N THR A 251 -19.29 -7.13 -12.98
CA THR A 251 -18.95 -8.00 -14.13
C THR A 251 -19.16 -9.49 -13.85
N VAL A 252 -19.57 -9.86 -12.62
CA VAL A 252 -19.72 -11.24 -12.18
C VAL A 252 -21.12 -11.76 -12.53
N GLU A 253 -21.19 -12.79 -13.38
CA GLU A 253 -22.43 -13.51 -13.67
C GLU A 253 -22.92 -14.25 -12.43
N GLY A 254 -24.19 -14.07 -12.06
CA GLY A 254 -24.79 -14.72 -10.88
C GLY A 254 -24.73 -13.91 -9.58
N GLY A 255 -24.13 -12.71 -9.59
CA GLY A 255 -24.09 -11.77 -8.46
C GLY A 255 -22.72 -11.57 -7.87
N GLY A 256 -22.36 -10.30 -7.66
CA GLY A 256 -21.14 -9.90 -7.03
C GLY A 256 -21.26 -9.83 -5.51
N GLN A 257 -20.16 -10.09 -4.80
CA GLN A 257 -20.10 -9.95 -3.34
C GLN A 257 -18.87 -9.15 -2.92
N VAL A 258 -19.12 -8.14 -2.09
CA VAL A 258 -18.08 -7.38 -1.40
C VAL A 258 -18.16 -7.68 0.09
N THR A 259 -17.08 -8.18 0.66
CA THR A 259 -16.98 -8.49 2.10
C THR A 259 -16.05 -7.49 2.76
N VAL A 260 -16.49 -6.88 3.86
CA VAL A 260 -15.67 -6.00 4.69
C VAL A 260 -15.45 -6.63 6.04
N GLN A 261 -14.20 -6.95 6.34
CA GLN A 261 -13.81 -7.57 7.60
C GLN A 261 -12.94 -6.62 8.42
N THR A 262 -13.14 -6.64 9.72
CA THR A 262 -12.25 -5.94 10.66
C THR A 262 -11.83 -6.90 11.76
N ARG A 263 -10.56 -6.82 12.18
CA ARG A 263 -10.04 -7.64 13.27
C ARG A 263 -8.90 -6.95 14.01
N PHE A 264 -8.75 -7.33 15.27
CA PHE A 264 -7.59 -6.97 16.07
C PHE A 264 -6.52 -8.07 15.94
N VAL A 265 -5.33 -7.72 15.47
CA VAL A 265 -4.21 -8.64 15.30
C VAL A 265 -3.37 -8.61 16.58
N SER A 266 -3.51 -9.64 17.43
CA SER A 266 -2.86 -9.69 18.74
C SER A 266 -1.49 -10.39 18.76
N GLY A 267 -1.15 -11.14 17.73
CA GLY A 267 0.09 -11.92 17.66
C GLY A 267 1.25 -11.14 17.04
N HIS A 268 1.54 -11.38 15.78
CA HIS A 268 2.55 -10.64 15.03
C HIS A 268 1.99 -9.28 14.60
N VAL A 269 2.01 -8.32 15.52
CA VAL A 269 1.59 -6.95 15.21
C VAL A 269 2.62 -6.33 14.27
N MET A 270 2.14 -5.85 13.12
CA MET A 270 2.98 -5.12 12.18
C MET A 270 3.46 -3.82 12.81
N ASN A 271 4.77 -3.59 12.82
CA ASN A 271 5.37 -2.34 13.26
C ASN A 271 5.87 -1.58 12.04
N LEU A 272 5.44 -0.34 11.90
CA LEU A 272 5.96 0.59 10.91
C LEU A 272 7.00 1.48 11.57
N LEU A 273 8.26 1.38 11.10
CA LEU A 273 9.32 2.28 11.57
C LEU A 273 9.27 3.58 10.76
N ARG A 274 9.01 4.67 11.46
CA ARG A 274 9.11 6.04 10.93
C ARG A 274 10.32 6.74 11.56
N PRO A 275 10.89 7.78 10.92
CA PRO A 275 11.95 8.57 11.56
C PRO A 275 11.50 9.05 12.95
N GLY A 276 12.20 8.63 13.98
CA GLY A 276 11.92 9.03 15.37
C GLY A 276 10.88 8.16 16.12
N ARG A 277 10.13 7.25 15.50
CA ARG A 277 9.12 6.43 16.21
C ARG A 277 8.79 5.10 15.53
N SER A 278 8.43 4.09 16.33
CA SER A 278 7.80 2.86 15.84
C SER A 278 6.29 2.95 16.06
N VAL A 279 5.52 2.70 15.02
CA VAL A 279 4.06 2.70 15.07
C VAL A 279 3.56 1.27 14.98
N ARG A 280 2.80 0.82 15.98
CA ARG A 280 2.13 -0.49 15.97
C ARG A 280 0.84 -0.38 15.20
N LEU A 281 0.57 -1.36 14.31
CA LEU A 281 -0.60 -1.40 13.45
C LEU A 281 -1.46 -2.65 13.77
N PRO A 282 -2.11 -2.70 14.95
CA PRO A 282 -2.84 -3.89 15.39
C PRO A 282 -4.24 -4.01 14.75
N ILE A 283 -4.74 -2.94 14.13
CA ILE A 283 -6.09 -2.95 13.55
C ILE A 283 -5.99 -3.26 12.07
N GLU A 284 -6.63 -4.34 11.66
CA GLU A 284 -6.70 -4.77 10.27
C GLU A 284 -8.11 -4.58 9.73
N LEU A 285 -8.19 -3.94 8.57
CA LEU A 285 -9.38 -3.83 7.73
C LEU A 285 -9.11 -4.54 6.41
N VAL A 286 -9.98 -5.45 6.01
CA VAL A 286 -9.93 -6.16 4.73
C VAL A 286 -11.20 -5.85 3.94
N ILE A 287 -11.01 -5.44 2.69
CA ILE A 287 -12.09 -5.32 1.70
C ILE A 287 -11.81 -6.38 0.63
N ALA A 288 -12.72 -7.33 0.52
CA ALA A 288 -12.61 -8.45 -0.41
C ALA A 288 -13.75 -8.41 -1.43
N ASP A 289 -13.45 -8.69 -2.69
CA ASP A 289 -14.44 -8.81 -3.77
C ASP A 289 -14.25 -10.13 -4.53
N ASN A 290 -15.33 -10.69 -5.04
CA ASN A 290 -15.34 -11.87 -5.88
C ASN A 290 -15.28 -11.53 -7.38
N GLY A 291 -14.82 -10.35 -7.72
CA GLY A 291 -14.65 -9.89 -9.09
C GLY A 291 -13.57 -10.67 -9.86
N PRO A 292 -13.36 -10.35 -11.14
CA PRO A 292 -12.42 -11.04 -12.02
C PRO A 292 -10.95 -10.91 -11.57
N GLY A 293 -10.67 -10.05 -10.60
CA GLY A 293 -9.32 -9.78 -10.12
C GLY A 293 -8.62 -8.65 -10.86
N ILE A 294 -7.34 -8.52 -10.56
CA ILE A 294 -6.47 -7.51 -11.16
C ILE A 294 -5.67 -8.17 -12.28
N ASP A 295 -5.59 -7.51 -13.44
CA ASP A 295 -4.79 -7.97 -14.57
C ASP A 295 -3.34 -8.26 -14.12
N PRO A 296 -2.81 -9.47 -14.37
CA PRO A 296 -1.44 -9.83 -13.99
C PRO A 296 -0.38 -8.84 -14.49
N ALA A 297 -0.60 -8.21 -15.65
CA ALA A 297 0.35 -7.26 -16.24
C ALA A 297 0.55 -5.97 -15.42
N ILE A 298 -0.44 -5.62 -14.58
CA ILE A 298 -0.40 -4.40 -13.76
C ILE A 298 -0.44 -4.69 -12.25
N ARG A 299 -0.53 -5.95 -11.85
CA ARG A 299 -0.73 -6.38 -10.46
C ARG A 299 0.28 -5.74 -9.49
N ASP A 300 1.55 -5.77 -9.83
CA ASP A 300 2.62 -5.24 -8.98
C ASP A 300 2.66 -3.71 -8.95
N ARG A 301 1.97 -3.07 -9.90
CA ARG A 301 1.98 -1.62 -10.12
C ARG A 301 0.63 -0.95 -9.85
N VAL A 302 -0.33 -1.64 -9.25
CA VAL A 302 -1.72 -1.12 -9.06
C VAL A 302 -1.80 0.15 -8.22
N PHE A 303 -0.80 0.40 -7.38
CA PHE A 303 -0.70 1.60 -6.57
C PHE A 303 0.08 2.74 -7.24
N GLU A 304 0.63 2.54 -8.44
CA GLU A 304 1.28 3.60 -9.19
C GLU A 304 0.24 4.52 -9.85
N PRO A 305 0.49 5.83 -9.90
CA PRO A 305 -0.38 6.76 -10.61
C PRO A 305 -0.53 6.38 -12.08
N PHE A 306 -1.75 6.58 -12.62
CA PHE A 306 -2.12 6.32 -14.01
C PHE A 306 -2.14 4.86 -14.43
N VAL A 307 -1.87 3.91 -13.54
CA VAL A 307 -1.99 2.47 -13.82
C VAL A 307 -3.44 2.05 -13.66
N THR A 308 -4.04 1.53 -14.73
CA THR A 308 -5.43 1.05 -14.75
C THR A 308 -5.69 0.10 -15.91
N SER A 309 -6.49 -0.94 -15.68
CA SER A 309 -7.05 -1.81 -16.73
C SER A 309 -8.48 -1.42 -17.13
N LYS A 310 -9.13 -0.48 -16.40
CA LYS A 310 -10.50 -0.06 -16.68
C LYS A 310 -10.55 0.89 -17.86
N LYS A 311 -11.43 0.62 -18.85
CA LYS A 311 -11.75 1.56 -19.94
C LYS A 311 -12.35 2.84 -19.34
N GLY A 312 -11.62 3.97 -19.41
CA GLY A 312 -12.05 5.26 -18.83
C GLY A 312 -11.65 5.47 -17.37
N GLY A 313 -10.98 4.51 -16.74
CA GLY A 313 -10.35 4.69 -15.44
C GLY A 313 -9.16 5.66 -15.52
N GLN A 314 -8.98 6.51 -14.51
CA GLN A 314 -7.88 7.48 -14.48
C GLN A 314 -6.60 6.92 -13.85
N GLY A 315 -6.67 5.74 -13.19
CA GLY A 315 -5.52 5.11 -12.52
C GLY A 315 -4.98 5.89 -11.31
N LEU A 316 -5.76 6.81 -10.72
CA LEU A 316 -5.32 7.63 -9.60
C LEU A 316 -5.91 7.18 -8.26
N GLY A 317 -6.99 6.39 -8.25
CA GLY A 317 -7.72 6.02 -7.04
C GLY A 317 -6.88 5.21 -6.05
N LEU A 318 -6.20 4.15 -6.52
CA LEU A 318 -5.37 3.30 -5.65
C LEU A 318 -4.06 4.00 -5.24
N ALA A 319 -3.49 4.85 -6.11
CA ALA A 319 -2.34 5.68 -5.76
C ALA A 319 -2.69 6.64 -4.60
N LEU A 320 -3.88 7.29 -4.67
CA LEU A 320 -4.38 8.14 -3.59
C LEU A 320 -4.65 7.34 -2.31
N VAL A 321 -5.22 6.15 -2.42
CA VAL A 321 -5.41 5.26 -1.26
C VAL A 321 -4.09 4.96 -0.57
N ARG A 322 -3.05 4.56 -1.33
CA ARG A 322 -1.71 4.29 -0.77
C ARG A 322 -1.14 5.51 -0.06
N LYS A 323 -1.24 6.70 -0.68
CA LYS A 323 -0.79 7.95 -0.08
C LYS A 323 -1.53 8.25 1.22
N LEU A 324 -2.86 8.27 1.22
CA LEU A 324 -3.66 8.60 2.40
C LEU A 324 -3.44 7.61 3.55
N VAL A 325 -3.31 6.31 3.25
CA VAL A 325 -2.98 5.29 4.25
C VAL A 325 -1.57 5.52 4.81
N SER A 326 -0.59 5.88 3.97
CA SER A 326 0.77 6.23 4.42
C SER A 326 0.78 7.49 5.27
N ASP A 327 0.02 8.53 4.91
CA ASP A 327 -0.12 9.78 5.67
C ASP A 327 -0.72 9.53 7.07
N MET A 328 -1.56 8.49 7.22
CA MET A 328 -2.11 8.02 8.49
C MET A 328 -1.20 7.02 9.23
N ASP A 329 0.09 6.93 8.87
CA ASP A 329 1.02 5.93 9.40
C ASP A 329 0.52 4.48 9.27
N GLY A 330 -0.37 4.20 8.31
CA GLY A 330 -0.89 2.88 8.01
C GLY A 330 -0.10 2.15 6.93
N ARG A 331 -0.52 0.93 6.65
CA ARG A 331 -0.01 0.12 5.53
C ARG A 331 -1.16 -0.45 4.73
N ILE A 332 -1.01 -0.47 3.40
CA ILE A 332 -1.94 -1.17 2.51
C ILE A 332 -1.19 -2.24 1.71
N ALA A 333 -1.84 -3.36 1.49
CA ALA A 333 -1.41 -4.43 0.61
C ALA A 333 -2.61 -4.98 -0.15
N HIS A 334 -2.37 -5.64 -1.27
CA HIS A 334 -3.40 -6.40 -1.98
C HIS A 334 -2.91 -7.83 -2.21
N GLU A 335 -3.85 -8.75 -2.30
CA GLU A 335 -3.61 -10.13 -2.64
C GLU A 335 -4.75 -10.69 -3.47
N ARG A 336 -4.46 -11.67 -4.31
CA ARG A 336 -5.46 -12.47 -5.01
C ARG A 336 -5.43 -13.88 -4.43
N ASP A 337 -6.56 -14.33 -3.92
CA ASP A 337 -6.77 -15.73 -3.53
C ASP A 337 -7.44 -16.44 -4.71
N ASP A 338 -6.62 -17.08 -5.52
CA ASP A 338 -7.11 -17.77 -6.72
C ASP A 338 -7.97 -18.99 -6.37
N SER A 339 -7.80 -19.59 -5.19
CA SER A 339 -8.60 -20.72 -4.71
C SER A 339 -10.01 -20.30 -4.30
N ALA A 340 -10.14 -19.15 -3.65
CA ALA A 340 -11.41 -18.54 -3.28
C ALA A 340 -11.99 -17.63 -4.38
N GLY A 341 -11.24 -17.37 -5.46
CA GLY A 341 -11.64 -16.49 -6.54
C GLY A 341 -11.85 -15.05 -6.09
N CYS A 342 -11.15 -14.57 -5.05
CA CYS A 342 -11.39 -13.24 -4.50
C CYS A 342 -10.13 -12.37 -4.49
N THR A 343 -10.33 -11.05 -4.68
CA THR A 343 -9.30 -10.02 -4.51
C THR A 343 -9.49 -9.38 -3.15
N ARG A 344 -8.40 -9.22 -2.40
CA ARG A 344 -8.39 -8.63 -1.05
C ARG A 344 -7.48 -7.42 -1.00
N PHE A 345 -8.00 -6.31 -0.51
CA PHE A 345 -7.21 -5.16 -0.09
C PHE A 345 -7.17 -5.14 1.44
N ARG A 346 -5.97 -5.19 2.00
CA ARG A 346 -5.72 -5.22 3.45
C ARG A 346 -5.08 -3.92 3.89
N ILE A 347 -5.69 -3.25 4.86
CA ILE A 347 -5.17 -2.04 5.47
C ILE A 347 -4.87 -2.32 6.93
N ASN A 348 -3.67 -1.97 7.38
CA ASN A 348 -3.30 -2.01 8.78
C ASN A 348 -3.18 -0.58 9.32
N LEU A 349 -3.84 -0.30 10.44
CA LEU A 349 -3.94 1.01 11.05
C LEU A 349 -3.46 0.99 12.51
N ALA A 350 -2.99 2.15 12.97
CA ALA A 350 -2.66 2.37 14.36
C ALA A 350 -3.94 2.48 15.22
N MET A 351 -3.87 1.94 16.42
CA MET A 351 -4.89 2.14 17.44
C MET A 351 -4.75 3.54 18.04
N ALA A 352 -5.86 4.21 18.29
CA ALA A 352 -5.86 5.42 19.10
C ALA A 352 -5.43 5.03 20.53
N SER A 353 -4.22 5.45 20.94
CA SER A 353 -3.82 5.30 22.33
C SER A 353 -4.62 6.28 23.17
N GLU A 354 -5.19 5.82 24.29
CA GLU A 354 -5.63 6.74 25.31
C GLU A 354 -4.42 7.60 25.72
N LYS A 355 -4.41 8.89 25.34
CA LYS A 355 -3.51 9.84 25.96
C LYS A 355 -3.83 9.79 27.46
N LYS A 356 -2.91 9.24 28.27
CA LYS A 356 -2.91 9.58 29.70
C LYS A 356 -2.89 11.11 29.80
N ALA A 357 -4.00 11.64 30.25
CA ALA A 357 -4.17 13.06 30.56
C ALA A 357 -3.18 13.50 31.64
#